data_a4cd5a1a573a502d7c521883756b2d36
#
_entry.id   a4cd5a1a573a502d7c521883756b2d36
#
_cell.length_a   1.000
_cell.length_b   1.000
_cell.length_c   1.000
_cell.angle_alpha   90.00
_cell.angle_beta   90.00
_cell.angle_gamma   90.00
#
_symmetry.space_group_name_H-M   'P 1'
#
loop_
_entity.id
_entity.type
_entity.pdbx_description
1 polymer ?
#
loop_
_entity_poly.entity_id
_entity_poly.type
_entity_poly.pdbx_seq_one_letter_code
_entity_poly.pdbx_strand_id
1 'polypeptide(L)'
;NYGMDGLDTSRLDELKQRVKNKLDETELFRFKGTVSKLLGLTVEVKLPGLKIGDLCYIETYDGRKKPAEVVAFKGEAAQLLLLYDGEGIGQGSLVTSTGKPIIIPVGDFLLGRLINPMGEPIDGMPLDTTGAMWRPVEGPPPGPFERPIITEVFSTGVRAIDSCMTMGCGQRLGLFAGSGVGKSTLLGMIARNSDADVNVVALIGERGREVKEFVEDALGEQGMAKSVLVCSTGDQPPLIRQKALLTATAVCEYFRDQGKKVFLMTDTVTR
;
A
#
# COMPACT_ATOMS: atom_id res chain seq x y z
N ASN A 1 -44.21 -4.12 38.35
CA ASN A 1 -42.78 -3.89 38.13
C ASN A 1 -42.12 -5.18 37.65
N TYR A 2 -42.12 -5.43 36.37
CA TYR A 2 -41.31 -6.46 35.75
C TYR A 2 -40.04 -5.77 35.24
N GLY A 3 -38.93 -6.06 35.92
CA GLY A 3 -37.59 -5.59 35.51
C GLY A 3 -37.20 -6.23 34.19
N MET A 4 -36.97 -5.40 33.19
CA MET A 4 -36.30 -5.74 31.93
C MET A 4 -34.80 -5.46 32.11
N ASP A 5 -34.16 -6.17 33.04
CA ASP A 5 -32.70 -6.18 33.17
C ASP A 5 -32.19 -7.55 32.71
N GLY A 6 -31.50 -7.59 31.59
CA GLY A 6 -30.80 -8.79 31.17
C GLY A 6 -30.74 -9.09 29.67
N LEU A 7 -30.90 -8.10 28.83
CA LEU A 7 -30.54 -8.28 27.41
C LEU A 7 -29.02 -8.12 27.28
N ASP A 8 -28.37 -9.24 27.05
CA ASP A 8 -26.92 -9.30 26.76
C ASP A 8 -26.61 -8.53 25.47
N THR A 9 -26.32 -7.23 25.65
CA THR A 9 -26.00 -6.31 24.55
C THR A 9 -24.72 -6.72 23.84
N SER A 10 -23.82 -7.46 24.50
CA SER A 10 -22.57 -7.93 23.91
C SER A 10 -22.81 -8.90 22.75
N ARG A 11 -23.79 -9.78 22.91
CA ARG A 11 -24.19 -10.76 21.88
C ARG A 11 -24.88 -10.11 20.68
N LEU A 12 -25.59 -9.01 20.92
CA LEU A 12 -26.22 -8.20 19.87
C LEU A 12 -25.16 -7.42 19.07
N ASP A 13 -24.14 -6.92 19.73
CA ASP A 13 -23.04 -6.19 19.08
C ASP A 13 -22.12 -7.15 18.31
N GLU A 14 -21.86 -8.34 18.82
CA GLU A 14 -21.17 -9.40 18.06
C GLU A 14 -21.98 -9.83 16.83
N LEU A 15 -23.30 -9.98 16.95
CA LEU A 15 -24.15 -10.31 15.82
C LEU A 15 -24.20 -9.19 14.78
N LYS A 16 -24.29 -7.93 15.21
CA LYS A 16 -24.20 -6.77 14.32
C LYS A 16 -22.88 -6.73 13.57
N GLN A 17 -21.77 -6.99 14.27
CA GLN A 17 -20.45 -7.01 13.66
C GLN A 17 -20.30 -8.17 12.67
N ARG A 18 -20.81 -9.36 13.02
CA ARG A 18 -20.83 -10.53 12.11
C ARG A 18 -21.70 -10.30 10.87
N VAL A 19 -22.87 -9.67 11.05
CA VAL A 19 -23.77 -9.32 9.93
C VAL A 19 -23.14 -8.24 9.06
N LYS A 20 -22.48 -7.24 9.67
CA LYS A 20 -21.76 -6.20 8.94
C LYS A 20 -20.59 -6.78 8.15
N ASN A 21 -19.78 -7.61 8.77
CA ASN A 21 -18.67 -8.30 8.09
C ASN A 21 -19.17 -9.19 6.95
N LYS A 22 -20.27 -9.90 7.18
CA LYS A 22 -20.90 -10.75 6.16
C LYS A 22 -21.56 -9.97 5.03
N LEU A 23 -22.09 -8.76 5.31
CA LEU A 23 -22.61 -7.83 4.31
C LEU A 23 -21.46 -7.20 3.50
N ASP A 24 -20.33 -6.91 4.15
CA ASP A 24 -19.13 -6.41 3.48
C ASP A 24 -18.44 -7.52 2.65
N GLU A 25 -18.54 -8.77 3.06
CA GLU A 25 -18.07 -9.96 2.31
C GLU A 25 -19.05 -10.41 1.22
N THR A 26 -20.34 -10.09 1.36
CA THR A 26 -21.35 -10.52 0.38
C THR A 26 -21.43 -9.50 -0.75
N GLU A 27 -20.98 -9.92 -1.92
CA GLU A 27 -21.00 -9.17 -3.20
C GLU A 27 -22.43 -8.85 -3.68
N LEU A 28 -23.22 -8.14 -2.88
CA LEU A 28 -24.64 -7.93 -3.15
C LEU A 28 -24.93 -7.07 -4.39
N PHE A 29 -23.97 -6.24 -4.85
CA PHE A 29 -24.10 -5.43 -6.06
C PHE A 29 -22.73 -5.15 -6.70
N ARG A 30 -22.12 -6.15 -7.37
CA ARG A 30 -21.07 -5.87 -8.32
C ARG A 30 -21.68 -5.50 -9.65
N PHE A 31 -21.57 -4.25 -10.03
CA PHE A 31 -21.89 -3.84 -11.39
C PHE A 31 -20.89 -4.47 -12.35
N LYS A 32 -21.40 -5.08 -13.40
CA LYS A 32 -20.60 -5.68 -14.47
C LYS A 32 -20.80 -4.89 -15.75
N GLY A 33 -19.73 -4.61 -16.45
CA GLY A 33 -19.73 -3.97 -17.76
C GLY A 33 -18.74 -4.67 -18.68
N THR A 34 -18.56 -4.12 -19.86
CA THR A 34 -17.61 -4.65 -20.83
C THR A 34 -16.70 -3.56 -21.37
N VAL A 35 -15.50 -3.95 -21.73
CA VAL A 35 -14.54 -3.06 -22.39
C VAL A 35 -15.09 -2.67 -23.77
N SER A 36 -15.26 -1.37 -23.99
CA SER A 36 -15.67 -0.81 -25.28
C SER A 36 -14.48 -0.41 -26.15
N LYS A 37 -13.39 0.04 -25.52
CA LYS A 37 -12.18 0.47 -26.21
C LYS A 37 -10.95 0.23 -25.33
N LEU A 38 -9.87 -0.17 -25.95
CA LEU A 38 -8.56 -0.32 -25.33
C LEU A 38 -7.52 0.44 -26.16
N LEU A 39 -6.79 1.36 -25.53
CA LEU A 39 -5.69 2.09 -26.14
C LEU A 39 -4.51 2.17 -25.16
N GLY A 40 -3.45 1.42 -25.42
CA GLY A 40 -2.33 1.27 -24.51
C GLY A 40 -2.79 0.67 -23.18
N LEU A 41 -2.61 1.41 -22.08
CA LEU A 41 -3.07 1.03 -20.74
C LEU A 41 -4.43 1.65 -20.36
N THR A 42 -5.03 2.45 -21.25
CA THR A 42 -6.33 3.10 -21.01
C THR A 42 -7.45 2.24 -21.54
N VAL A 43 -8.43 1.97 -20.70
CA VAL A 43 -9.61 1.15 -21.01
C VAL A 43 -10.85 2.00 -20.85
N GLU A 44 -11.71 2.03 -21.86
CA GLU A 44 -13.04 2.65 -21.78
C GLU A 44 -14.10 1.59 -21.51
N VAL A 45 -14.95 1.86 -20.53
CA VAL A 45 -15.99 0.95 -20.05
C VAL A 45 -17.28 1.72 -19.82
N LYS A 46 -18.40 1.16 -20.28
CA LYS A 46 -19.73 1.63 -19.89
C LYS A 46 -20.19 0.83 -18.67
N LEU A 47 -20.14 1.44 -17.51
CA LEU A 47 -20.52 0.82 -16.25
C LEU A 47 -21.07 1.90 -15.30
N PRO A 48 -22.35 1.81 -14.91
CA PRO A 48 -22.92 2.79 -13.99
C PRO A 48 -22.36 2.63 -12.56
N GLY A 49 -22.40 3.72 -11.80
CA GLY A 49 -22.06 3.69 -10.38
C GLY A 49 -20.57 3.73 -10.06
N LEU A 50 -19.71 3.90 -11.05
CA LEU A 50 -18.27 4.08 -10.84
C LEU A 50 -17.95 5.47 -10.29
N LYS A 51 -16.92 5.52 -9.42
CA LYS A 51 -16.34 6.75 -8.91
C LYS A 51 -14.86 6.81 -9.26
N ILE A 52 -14.31 8.01 -9.41
CA ILE A 52 -12.86 8.18 -9.60
C ILE A 52 -12.12 7.58 -8.40
N GLY A 53 -11.10 6.77 -8.68
CA GLY A 53 -10.33 6.04 -7.69
C GLY A 53 -10.82 4.63 -7.41
N ASP A 54 -11.99 4.23 -7.89
CA ASP A 54 -12.50 2.86 -7.71
C ASP A 54 -11.59 1.85 -8.40
N LEU A 55 -11.34 0.73 -7.70
CA LEU A 55 -10.64 -0.42 -8.23
C LEU A 55 -11.64 -1.31 -8.99
N CYS A 56 -11.30 -1.64 -10.23
CA CYS A 56 -12.01 -2.58 -11.07
C CYS A 56 -11.09 -3.72 -11.48
N TYR A 57 -11.69 -4.87 -11.80
CA TYR A 57 -10.97 -6.00 -12.39
C TYR A 57 -11.51 -6.27 -13.79
N ILE A 58 -10.59 -6.42 -14.74
CA ILE A 58 -10.89 -6.74 -16.13
C ILE A 58 -10.48 -8.18 -16.38
N GLU A 59 -11.43 -8.98 -16.83
CA GLU A 59 -11.22 -10.40 -17.07
C GLU A 59 -10.56 -10.60 -18.44
N THR A 60 -9.47 -11.37 -18.48
CA THR A 60 -8.79 -11.75 -19.70
C THR A 60 -9.51 -12.94 -20.36
N TYR A 61 -9.22 -13.22 -21.61
CA TYR A 61 -9.82 -14.36 -22.35
C TYR A 61 -9.50 -15.73 -21.70
N ASP A 62 -8.41 -15.83 -20.95
CA ASP A 62 -8.00 -17.05 -20.22
C ASP A 62 -8.45 -17.04 -18.73
N GLY A 63 -9.33 -16.12 -18.36
CA GLY A 63 -9.95 -16.06 -17.02
C GLY A 63 -9.14 -15.37 -15.94
N ARG A 64 -7.97 -14.80 -16.26
CA ARG A 64 -7.22 -13.96 -15.32
C ARG A 64 -7.93 -12.63 -15.09
N LYS A 65 -7.71 -12.02 -13.95
CA LYS A 65 -8.26 -10.71 -13.58
C LYS A 65 -7.15 -9.68 -13.51
N LYS A 66 -7.25 -8.63 -14.30
CA LYS A 66 -6.29 -7.52 -14.34
C LYS A 66 -6.85 -6.31 -13.60
N PRO A 67 -6.14 -5.76 -12.59
CA PRO A 67 -6.61 -4.59 -11.85
C PRO A 67 -6.48 -3.32 -12.68
N ALA A 68 -7.48 -2.45 -12.58
CA ALA A 68 -7.52 -1.14 -13.18
C ALA A 68 -8.19 -0.13 -12.24
N GLU A 69 -7.82 1.13 -12.33
CA GLU A 69 -8.37 2.22 -11.54
C GLU A 69 -9.16 3.19 -12.41
N VAL A 70 -10.30 3.64 -11.93
CA VAL A 70 -11.10 4.67 -12.59
C VAL A 70 -10.39 6.01 -12.43
N VAL A 71 -9.99 6.60 -13.55
CA VAL A 71 -9.21 7.88 -13.55
C VAL A 71 -9.97 9.05 -14.11
N ALA A 72 -10.97 8.83 -14.98
CA ALA A 72 -11.74 9.89 -15.60
C ALA A 72 -13.08 9.37 -16.15
N PHE A 73 -13.94 10.30 -16.53
CA PHE A 73 -15.16 10.03 -17.28
C PHE A 73 -15.15 10.79 -18.59
N LYS A 74 -15.65 10.16 -19.65
CA LYS A 74 -15.83 10.76 -20.98
C LYS A 74 -17.24 10.46 -21.47
N GLY A 75 -18.15 11.42 -21.33
CA GLY A 75 -19.56 11.19 -21.56
C GLY A 75 -20.12 10.14 -20.59
N GLU A 76 -20.74 9.09 -21.13
CA GLU A 76 -21.26 7.97 -20.34
C GLU A 76 -20.23 6.88 -20.05
N ALA A 77 -19.04 6.97 -20.64
CA ALA A 77 -17.99 6.00 -20.46
C ALA A 77 -17.04 6.40 -19.33
N ALA A 78 -16.62 5.42 -18.53
CA ALA A 78 -15.52 5.57 -17.60
C ALA A 78 -14.21 5.22 -18.27
N GLN A 79 -13.17 5.99 -17.98
CA GLN A 79 -11.81 5.69 -18.39
C GLN A 79 -11.08 5.06 -17.20
N LEU A 80 -10.60 3.83 -17.39
CA LEU A 80 -9.81 3.08 -16.43
C LEU A 80 -8.36 3.04 -16.92
N LEU A 81 -7.44 3.11 -15.98
CA LEU A 81 -6.03 2.91 -16.26
C LEU A 81 -5.58 1.59 -15.64
N LEU A 82 -5.03 0.70 -16.48
CA LEU A 82 -4.47 -0.57 -16.02
C LEU A 82 -3.30 -0.32 -15.06
N LEU A 83 -3.28 -1.02 -13.94
CA LEU A 83 -2.20 -0.93 -12.96
C LEU A 83 -0.96 -1.70 -13.41
N TYR A 84 -1.16 -2.78 -14.14
CA TYR A 84 -0.14 -3.62 -14.76
C TYR A 84 -0.33 -3.70 -16.26
N ASP A 85 0.15 -4.76 -16.91
CA ASP A 85 -0.03 -4.96 -18.34
C ASP A 85 -1.49 -5.28 -18.73
N GLY A 86 -1.81 -5.11 -20.02
CA GLY A 86 -3.12 -5.40 -20.60
C GLY A 86 -3.17 -6.69 -21.42
N GLU A 87 -2.23 -7.61 -21.23
CA GLU A 87 -2.20 -8.86 -21.96
C GLU A 87 -3.47 -9.68 -21.75
N GLY A 88 -4.07 -10.14 -22.83
CA GLY A 88 -5.29 -10.93 -22.80
C GLY A 88 -6.60 -10.13 -22.65
N ILE A 89 -6.54 -8.81 -22.60
CA ILE A 89 -7.71 -7.92 -22.59
C ILE A 89 -8.05 -7.53 -24.02
N GLY A 90 -9.33 -7.55 -24.35
CA GLY A 90 -9.84 -7.10 -25.63
C GLY A 90 -11.19 -6.42 -25.51
N GLN A 91 -11.70 -5.95 -26.65
CA GLN A 91 -13.05 -5.42 -26.72
C GLN A 91 -14.06 -6.51 -26.29
N GLY A 92 -14.99 -6.15 -25.42
CA GLY A 92 -15.95 -7.09 -24.85
C GLY A 92 -15.49 -7.83 -23.60
N SER A 93 -14.22 -7.67 -23.17
CA SER A 93 -13.75 -8.22 -21.89
C SER A 93 -14.61 -7.73 -20.73
N LEU A 94 -14.94 -8.65 -19.80
CA LEU A 94 -15.80 -8.35 -18.66
C LEU A 94 -15.07 -7.48 -17.65
N VAL A 95 -15.73 -6.42 -17.19
CA VAL A 95 -15.24 -5.53 -16.13
C VAL A 95 -16.15 -5.64 -14.92
N THR A 96 -15.54 -5.82 -13.76
CA THR A 96 -16.24 -5.88 -12.48
C THR A 96 -15.71 -4.79 -11.56
N SER A 97 -16.58 -3.93 -11.04
CA SER A 97 -16.22 -2.93 -10.04
C SER A 97 -16.19 -3.55 -8.65
N THR A 98 -15.21 -3.16 -7.82
CA THR A 98 -15.19 -3.49 -6.41
C THR A 98 -16.05 -2.52 -5.57
N GLY A 99 -16.44 -1.37 -6.14
CA GLY A 99 -17.13 -0.29 -5.44
C GLY A 99 -16.28 0.44 -4.40
N LYS A 100 -14.98 0.16 -4.35
CA LYS A 100 -14.03 0.65 -3.34
C LYS A 100 -12.74 1.09 -4.03
N PRO A 101 -11.98 2.02 -3.43
CA PRO A 101 -10.59 2.28 -3.85
C PRO A 101 -9.70 1.06 -3.54
N ILE A 102 -8.42 1.16 -3.88
CA ILE A 102 -7.44 0.14 -3.50
C ILE A 102 -7.34 0.11 -1.98
N ILE A 103 -7.61 -1.04 -1.40
CA ILE A 103 -7.45 -1.32 0.03
C ILE A 103 -6.45 -2.45 0.21
N ILE A 104 -5.68 -2.40 1.28
CA ILE A 104 -4.67 -3.42 1.61
C ILE A 104 -4.90 -3.98 3.01
N PRO A 105 -4.56 -5.25 3.23
CA PRO A 105 -4.52 -5.81 4.57
C PRO A 105 -3.30 -5.28 5.32
N VAL A 106 -3.49 -4.84 6.55
CA VAL A 106 -2.42 -4.35 7.42
C VAL A 106 -2.44 -5.09 8.75
N GLY A 107 -1.27 -5.38 9.29
CA GLY A 107 -1.08 -6.11 10.52
C GLY A 107 0.39 -6.42 10.76
N ASP A 108 0.69 -6.99 11.91
CA ASP A 108 2.06 -7.39 12.27
C ASP A 108 2.61 -8.51 11.36
N PHE A 109 1.73 -9.21 10.64
CA PHE A 109 2.11 -10.22 9.65
C PHE A 109 2.91 -9.63 8.46
N LEU A 110 2.92 -8.30 8.29
CA LEU A 110 3.73 -7.62 7.28
C LEU A 110 5.22 -7.52 7.65
N LEU A 111 5.56 -7.64 8.93
CA LEU A 111 6.96 -7.56 9.37
C LEU A 111 7.80 -8.67 8.73
N GLY A 112 8.93 -8.28 8.19
CA GLY A 112 9.83 -9.20 7.48
C GLY A 112 9.37 -9.56 6.07
N ARG A 113 8.33 -8.93 5.54
CA ARG A 113 7.73 -9.30 4.27
C ARG A 113 7.96 -8.27 3.16
N LEU A 114 7.92 -8.80 1.96
CA LEU A 114 8.03 -8.04 0.71
C LEU A 114 6.67 -8.10 0.00
N ILE A 115 6.04 -6.94 -0.18
CA ILE A 115 4.72 -6.82 -0.83
C ILE A 115 4.78 -5.92 -2.05
N ASN A 116 3.81 -6.10 -2.94
CA ASN A 116 3.57 -5.18 -4.04
C ASN A 116 2.66 -4.02 -3.59
N PRO A 117 2.43 -2.99 -4.42
CA PRO A 117 1.57 -1.87 -4.06
C PRO A 117 0.10 -2.23 -3.81
N MET A 118 -0.35 -3.40 -4.23
CA MET A 118 -1.69 -3.95 -3.95
C MET A 118 -1.77 -4.68 -2.61
N GLY A 119 -0.66 -4.74 -1.85
CA GLY A 119 -0.59 -5.47 -0.58
C GLY A 119 -0.41 -6.98 -0.71
N GLU A 120 -0.10 -7.47 -1.90
CA GLU A 120 0.12 -8.89 -2.15
C GLU A 120 1.59 -9.27 -1.93
N PRO A 121 1.88 -10.46 -1.37
CA PRO A 121 3.26 -10.89 -1.15
C PRO A 121 3.96 -11.19 -2.48
N ILE A 122 5.23 -10.79 -2.57
CA ILE A 122 6.11 -11.06 -3.72
C ILE A 122 7.38 -11.81 -3.33
N ASP A 123 7.47 -12.26 -2.10
CA ASP A 123 8.58 -13.04 -1.55
C ASP A 123 8.38 -14.56 -1.66
N GLY A 124 7.34 -15.00 -2.35
CA GLY A 124 7.03 -16.41 -2.58
C GLY A 124 6.32 -17.12 -1.42
N MET A 125 5.99 -16.41 -0.35
CA MET A 125 5.26 -16.98 0.79
C MET A 125 3.89 -16.31 0.92
N PRO A 126 2.82 -17.08 1.24
CA PRO A 126 1.50 -16.49 1.46
C PRO A 126 1.48 -15.60 2.70
N LEU A 127 0.59 -14.61 2.71
CA LEU A 127 0.28 -13.81 3.90
C LEU A 127 -0.91 -14.42 4.63
N ASP A 128 -0.77 -14.62 5.94
CA ASP A 128 -1.92 -14.93 6.80
C ASP A 128 -2.61 -13.61 7.18
N THR A 129 -3.67 -13.28 6.47
CA THR A 129 -4.46 -12.07 6.68
C THR A 129 -5.66 -12.26 7.60
N THR A 130 -5.72 -13.39 8.32
CA THR A 130 -6.79 -13.67 9.28
C THR A 130 -6.84 -12.58 10.36
N GLY A 131 -7.98 -11.92 10.49
CA GLY A 131 -8.15 -10.82 11.45
C GLY A 131 -7.46 -9.51 11.07
N ALA A 132 -6.95 -9.38 9.86
CA ALA A 132 -6.31 -8.17 9.38
C ALA A 132 -7.29 -6.98 9.34
N MET A 133 -6.77 -5.80 9.63
CA MET A 133 -7.44 -4.55 9.29
C MET A 133 -7.22 -4.26 7.80
N TRP A 134 -8.25 -3.74 7.14
CA TRP A 134 -8.15 -3.31 5.75
C TRP A 134 -8.13 -1.81 5.67
N ARG A 135 -7.13 -1.27 5.02
CA ARG A 135 -6.90 0.18 4.96
C ARG A 135 -6.77 0.65 3.51
N PRO A 136 -7.46 1.75 3.13
CA PRO A 136 -7.25 2.35 1.82
C PRO A 136 -5.82 2.89 1.71
N VAL A 137 -5.21 2.73 0.54
CA VAL A 137 -3.84 3.22 0.30
C VAL A 137 -3.80 4.74 0.18
N GLU A 138 -4.91 5.36 -0.23
CA GLU A 138 -5.06 6.80 -0.31
C GLU A 138 -5.99 7.30 0.80
N GLY A 139 -5.58 8.38 1.45
CA GLY A 139 -6.39 9.04 2.46
C GLY A 139 -6.10 10.54 2.50
N PRO A 140 -6.96 11.35 3.11
CA PRO A 140 -6.71 12.77 3.26
C PRO A 140 -5.47 12.99 4.15
N PRO A 141 -4.59 13.96 3.79
CA PRO A 141 -3.49 14.32 4.66
C PRO A 141 -4.02 14.99 5.93
N PRO A 142 -3.31 14.87 7.07
CA PRO A 142 -3.69 15.57 8.28
C PRO A 142 -3.64 17.07 8.08
N GLY A 143 -4.59 17.77 8.67
CA GLY A 143 -4.64 19.25 8.65
C GLY A 143 -3.41 19.88 9.31
N PRO A 144 -3.15 21.17 9.02
CA PRO A 144 -1.97 21.84 9.58
C PRO A 144 -1.92 21.85 11.11
N PHE A 145 -3.08 21.97 11.76
CA PHE A 145 -3.20 22.00 13.23
C PHE A 145 -3.20 20.60 13.87
N GLU A 146 -3.40 19.56 13.09
CA GLU A 146 -3.33 18.18 13.56
C GLU A 146 -1.90 17.63 13.61
N ARG A 147 -0.96 18.35 13.00
CA ARG A 147 0.46 17.96 12.97
C ARG A 147 1.14 18.45 14.23
N PRO A 148 1.71 17.53 15.05
CA PRO A 148 2.47 17.93 16.22
C PRO A 148 3.76 18.67 15.84
N ILE A 149 4.21 19.53 16.73
CA ILE A 149 5.54 20.14 16.64
C ILE A 149 6.58 19.06 16.92
N ILE A 150 7.66 19.07 16.16
CA ILE A 150 8.78 18.11 16.35
C ILE A 150 9.54 18.52 17.62
N THR A 151 9.52 17.66 18.63
CA THR A 151 10.17 17.89 19.93
C THR A 151 11.06 16.74 20.36
N GLU A 152 10.92 15.58 19.72
CA GLU A 152 11.66 14.36 20.07
C GLU A 152 12.76 14.08 19.04
N VAL A 153 13.96 13.76 19.52
CA VAL A 153 15.08 13.36 18.66
C VAL A 153 14.86 11.94 18.15
N PHE A 154 15.12 11.74 16.88
CA PHE A 154 15.20 10.43 16.26
C PHE A 154 16.66 10.05 16.03
N SER A 155 17.15 9.03 16.72
CA SER A 155 18.51 8.51 16.50
C SER A 155 18.55 7.61 15.29
N THR A 156 19.40 7.93 14.35
CA THR A 156 19.62 7.11 13.15
C THR A 156 20.57 5.93 13.39
N GLY A 157 21.32 5.97 14.49
CA GLY A 157 22.38 5.01 14.79
C GLY A 157 23.65 5.22 13.94
N VAL A 158 23.69 6.26 13.11
CA VAL A 158 24.85 6.65 12.31
C VAL A 158 25.49 7.88 12.95
N ARG A 159 26.70 7.70 13.51
CA ARG A 159 27.38 8.75 14.30
C ARG A 159 27.51 10.09 13.57
N ALA A 160 27.84 10.06 12.28
CA ALA A 160 28.01 11.28 11.49
C ALA A 160 26.70 12.06 11.36
N ILE A 161 25.56 11.38 11.25
CA ILE A 161 24.24 12.02 11.19
C ILE A 161 23.85 12.51 12.58
N ASP A 162 23.88 11.63 13.57
CA ASP A 162 23.40 11.93 14.93
C ASP A 162 24.20 13.04 15.60
N SER A 163 25.51 13.18 15.29
CA SER A 163 26.36 14.22 15.87
C SER A 163 26.33 15.56 15.13
N CYS A 164 26.07 15.56 13.81
CA CYS A 164 26.21 16.76 12.98
C CYS A 164 24.89 17.25 12.39
N MET A 165 23.89 16.39 12.28
CA MET A 165 22.62 16.65 11.58
C MET A 165 21.44 16.03 12.34
N THR A 166 21.25 16.40 13.59
CA THR A 166 20.21 15.85 14.46
C THR A 166 18.85 15.76 13.73
N MET A 167 18.30 14.55 13.66
CA MET A 167 16.94 14.33 13.16
C MET A 167 15.91 14.35 14.28
N GLY A 168 14.72 14.85 13.95
CA GLY A 168 13.56 14.78 14.85
C GLY A 168 12.52 13.77 14.37
N CYS A 169 11.76 13.21 15.30
CA CYS A 169 10.61 12.37 14.97
C CYS A 169 9.57 13.17 14.18
N GLY A 170 9.24 12.71 12.96
CA GLY A 170 8.37 13.42 12.02
C GLY A 170 9.09 14.31 11.01
N GLN A 171 10.41 14.44 11.11
CA GLN A 171 11.22 15.17 10.15
C GLN A 171 11.39 14.38 8.84
N ARG A 172 11.47 15.10 7.73
CA ARG A 172 11.84 14.56 6.42
C ARG A 172 13.27 14.97 6.09
N LEU A 173 14.07 13.98 5.67
CA LEU A 173 15.45 14.20 5.26
C LEU A 173 15.64 13.69 3.83
N GLY A 174 16.28 14.50 2.99
CA GLY A 174 16.68 14.11 1.65
C GLY A 174 18.14 13.67 1.63
N LEU A 175 18.41 12.48 1.09
CA LEU A 175 19.74 11.98 0.84
C LEU A 175 20.04 12.07 -0.66
N PHE A 176 20.87 13.03 -1.04
CA PHE A 176 21.23 13.27 -2.43
C PHE A 176 22.63 12.71 -2.68
N ALA A 177 22.71 11.77 -3.60
CA ALA A 177 23.98 11.12 -3.92
C ALA A 177 24.01 10.70 -5.39
N GLY A 178 25.19 10.68 -5.98
CA GLY A 178 25.43 10.06 -7.27
C GLY A 178 25.32 8.55 -7.20
N SER A 179 25.35 7.90 -8.36
CA SER A 179 25.34 6.45 -8.45
C SER A 179 26.58 5.83 -7.80
N GLY A 180 26.41 4.75 -7.04
CA GLY A 180 27.51 3.96 -6.48
C GLY A 180 28.29 4.56 -5.31
N VAL A 181 27.76 5.60 -4.64
CA VAL A 181 28.44 6.27 -3.52
C VAL A 181 28.07 5.75 -2.13
N GLY A 182 27.24 4.71 -2.04
CA GLY A 182 26.88 4.07 -0.76
C GLY A 182 25.54 4.50 -0.16
N LYS A 183 24.64 5.08 -0.96
CA LYS A 183 23.30 5.47 -0.51
C LYS A 183 22.51 4.30 0.09
N SER A 184 22.44 3.17 -0.62
CA SER A 184 21.74 1.96 -0.14
C SER A 184 22.40 1.38 1.12
N THR A 185 23.72 1.44 1.23
CA THR A 185 24.46 1.02 2.42
C THR A 185 24.10 1.88 3.62
N LEU A 186 24.02 3.21 3.44
CA LEU A 186 23.64 4.14 4.50
C LEU A 186 22.19 3.91 4.95
N LEU A 187 21.26 3.72 4.01
CA LEU A 187 19.86 3.40 4.33
C LEU A 187 19.75 2.09 5.11
N GLY A 188 20.53 1.07 4.74
CA GLY A 188 20.60 -0.18 5.48
C GLY A 188 21.15 -0.01 6.91
N MET A 189 22.18 0.82 7.08
CA MET A 189 22.73 1.14 8.42
C MET A 189 21.67 1.80 9.30
N ILE A 190 20.93 2.76 8.78
CA ILE A 190 19.86 3.43 9.52
C ILE A 190 18.75 2.43 9.85
N ALA A 191 18.34 1.61 8.90
CA ALA A 191 17.31 0.59 9.12
C ALA A 191 17.66 -0.39 10.25
N ARG A 192 18.92 -0.82 10.32
CA ARG A 192 19.39 -1.75 11.36
C ARG A 192 19.61 -1.10 12.73
N ASN A 193 20.07 0.15 12.76
CA ASN A 193 20.66 0.75 13.96
C ASN A 193 19.85 1.93 14.52
N SER A 194 18.84 2.43 13.82
CA SER A 194 17.98 3.50 14.31
C SER A 194 17.11 3.04 15.48
N ASP A 195 16.56 4.00 16.21
CA ASP A 195 15.61 3.75 17.29
C ASP A 195 14.16 3.54 16.81
N ALA A 196 13.96 3.34 15.51
CA ALA A 196 12.67 2.96 14.96
C ALA A 196 12.27 1.54 15.39
N ASP A 197 11.00 1.39 15.78
CA ASP A 197 10.41 0.07 16.06
C ASP A 197 10.15 -0.70 14.75
N VAL A 198 9.74 0.02 13.71
CA VAL A 198 9.41 -0.51 12.38
C VAL A 198 10.01 0.37 11.30
N ASN A 199 10.63 -0.27 10.32
CA ASN A 199 11.04 0.39 9.09
C ASN A 199 10.06 0.02 7.98
N VAL A 200 9.63 0.99 7.20
CA VAL A 200 8.90 0.75 5.96
C VAL A 200 9.72 1.30 4.81
N VAL A 201 10.04 0.44 3.86
CA VAL A 201 10.92 0.78 2.73
C VAL A 201 10.13 0.69 1.43
N ALA A 202 10.01 1.81 0.73
CA ALA A 202 9.43 1.85 -0.60
C ALA A 202 10.55 1.80 -1.65
N LEU A 203 10.67 0.68 -2.34
CA LEU A 203 11.62 0.46 -3.44
C LEU A 203 10.86 0.66 -4.76
N ILE A 204 11.04 1.84 -5.36
CA ILE A 204 10.26 2.27 -6.51
C ILE A 204 11.17 2.45 -7.72
N GLY A 205 10.86 1.72 -8.81
CA GLY A 205 11.60 1.83 -10.05
C GLY A 205 12.97 1.15 -10.04
N GLU A 206 13.28 0.38 -9.01
CA GLU A 206 14.51 -0.41 -8.92
C GLU A 206 14.43 -1.67 -9.80
N ARG A 207 15.60 -2.20 -10.16
CA ARG A 207 15.69 -3.49 -10.84
C ARG A 207 15.52 -4.62 -9.83
N GLY A 208 14.96 -5.75 -10.27
CA GLY A 208 14.71 -6.89 -9.37
C GLY A 208 15.95 -7.36 -8.61
N ARG A 209 17.14 -7.33 -9.24
CA ARG A 209 18.43 -7.67 -8.58
C ARG A 209 18.80 -6.68 -7.46
N GLU A 210 18.53 -5.39 -7.66
CA GLU A 210 18.83 -4.33 -6.68
C GLU A 210 17.92 -4.47 -5.44
N VAL A 211 16.69 -4.91 -5.62
CA VAL A 211 15.78 -5.25 -4.51
C VAL A 211 16.37 -6.38 -3.68
N LYS A 212 16.85 -7.45 -4.32
CA LYS A 212 17.46 -8.60 -3.65
C LYS A 212 18.73 -8.20 -2.89
N GLU A 213 19.64 -7.45 -3.54
CA GLU A 213 20.85 -6.91 -2.92
C GLU A 213 20.52 -6.04 -1.70
N PHE A 214 19.49 -5.19 -1.79
CA PHE A 214 19.06 -4.36 -0.66
C PHE A 214 18.60 -5.21 0.52
N VAL A 215 17.80 -6.25 0.29
CA VAL A 215 17.31 -7.16 1.33
C VAL A 215 18.45 -7.94 1.98
N GLU A 216 19.33 -8.53 1.18
CA GLU A 216 20.39 -9.43 1.65
C GLU A 216 21.58 -8.67 2.25
N ASP A 217 22.05 -7.63 1.55
CA ASP A 217 23.29 -6.94 1.89
C ASP A 217 23.06 -5.69 2.76
N ALA A 218 22.07 -4.87 2.42
CA ALA A 218 21.82 -3.64 3.15
C ALA A 218 21.04 -3.85 4.46
N LEU A 219 19.91 -4.57 4.41
CA LEU A 219 19.09 -4.84 5.59
C LEU A 219 19.62 -6.00 6.41
N GLY A 220 19.97 -7.12 5.78
CA GLY A 220 20.30 -8.36 6.47
C GLY A 220 19.10 -8.91 7.28
N GLU A 221 19.32 -9.97 8.04
CA GLU A 221 18.26 -10.61 8.84
C GLU A 221 17.69 -9.67 9.92
N GLN A 222 18.56 -8.96 10.62
CA GLN A 222 18.13 -8.05 11.69
C GLN A 222 17.32 -6.88 11.18
N GLY A 223 17.75 -6.27 10.08
CA GLY A 223 17.03 -5.16 9.46
C GLY A 223 15.70 -5.61 8.89
N MET A 224 15.68 -6.78 8.22
CA MET A 224 14.49 -7.32 7.60
C MET A 224 13.41 -7.70 8.61
N ALA A 225 13.78 -8.25 9.77
CA ALA A 225 12.85 -8.69 10.81
C ALA A 225 11.91 -7.58 11.32
N LYS A 226 12.38 -6.32 11.32
CA LYS A 226 11.58 -5.15 11.72
C LYS A 226 11.17 -4.26 10.55
N SER A 227 11.24 -4.77 9.34
CA SER A 227 10.97 -4.00 8.13
C SER A 227 9.80 -4.56 7.33
N VAL A 228 9.10 -3.67 6.66
CA VAL A 228 8.12 -4.00 5.62
C VAL A 228 8.61 -3.34 4.34
N LEU A 229 8.75 -4.11 3.27
CA LEU A 229 9.19 -3.60 1.97
C LEU A 229 8.02 -3.58 1.00
N VAL A 230 7.81 -2.43 0.38
CA VAL A 230 6.84 -2.25 -0.70
C VAL A 230 7.61 -2.01 -1.99
N CYS A 231 7.48 -2.90 -2.95
CA CYS A 231 8.27 -2.89 -4.17
C CYS A 231 7.40 -2.70 -5.41
N SER A 232 7.87 -1.82 -6.29
CA SER A 232 7.40 -1.69 -7.65
C SER A 232 8.59 -1.47 -8.56
N THR A 233 8.89 -2.46 -9.40
CA THR A 233 10.07 -2.45 -10.27
C THR A 233 9.93 -1.49 -11.45
N GLY A 234 11.06 -1.12 -12.06
CA GLY A 234 11.10 -0.11 -13.11
C GLY A 234 10.42 -0.49 -14.43
N ASP A 235 10.15 -1.77 -14.64
CA ASP A 235 9.39 -2.31 -15.77
C ASP A 235 7.87 -2.18 -15.62
N GLN A 236 7.39 -1.86 -14.41
CA GLN A 236 5.97 -1.70 -14.16
C GLN A 236 5.44 -0.31 -14.58
N PRO A 237 4.15 -0.18 -14.91
CA PRO A 237 3.54 1.09 -15.31
C PRO A 237 3.69 2.21 -14.26
N PRO A 238 3.67 3.49 -14.68
CA PRO A 238 3.83 4.61 -13.75
C PRO A 238 2.79 4.67 -12.63
N LEU A 239 1.55 4.30 -12.91
CA LEU A 239 0.48 4.38 -11.92
C LEU A 239 0.73 3.45 -10.73
N ILE A 240 1.12 2.20 -10.99
CA ILE A 240 1.39 1.26 -9.89
C ILE A 240 2.66 1.64 -9.11
N ARG A 241 3.65 2.23 -9.77
CA ARG A 241 4.84 2.78 -9.11
C ARG A 241 4.47 3.92 -8.15
N GLN A 242 3.55 4.79 -8.56
CA GLN A 242 2.99 5.85 -7.72
C GLN A 242 2.26 5.27 -6.50
N LYS A 243 1.48 4.22 -6.70
CA LYS A 243 0.76 3.54 -5.60
C LYS A 243 1.70 2.92 -4.57
N ALA A 244 2.91 2.55 -4.94
CA ALA A 244 3.89 1.97 -4.00
C ALA A 244 4.19 2.89 -2.82
N LEU A 245 4.38 4.18 -3.04
CA LEU A 245 4.61 5.14 -1.97
C LEU A 245 3.37 5.32 -1.09
N LEU A 246 2.19 5.35 -1.69
CA LEU A 246 0.92 5.46 -0.96
C LEU A 246 0.67 4.22 -0.10
N THR A 247 0.93 3.03 -0.63
CA THR A 247 0.85 1.77 0.11
C THR A 247 1.84 1.74 1.28
N ALA A 248 3.08 2.14 1.05
CA ALA A 248 4.08 2.25 2.11
C ALA A 248 3.62 3.23 3.20
N THR A 249 3.04 4.36 2.83
CA THR A 249 2.48 5.34 3.78
C THR A 249 1.32 4.75 4.58
N ALA A 250 0.41 4.01 3.95
CA ALA A 250 -0.69 3.33 4.64
C ALA A 250 -0.19 2.31 5.67
N VAL A 251 0.87 1.56 5.35
CA VAL A 251 1.53 0.65 6.28
C VAL A 251 2.15 1.41 7.46
N CYS A 252 2.83 2.53 7.19
CA CYS A 252 3.38 3.39 8.24
C CYS A 252 2.30 3.90 9.20
N GLU A 253 1.17 4.34 8.66
CA GLU A 253 0.06 4.85 9.44
C GLU A 253 -0.54 3.77 10.35
N TYR A 254 -0.63 2.53 9.88
CA TYR A 254 -1.06 1.41 10.72
C TYR A 254 -0.16 1.25 11.94
N PHE A 255 1.15 1.12 11.74
CA PHE A 255 2.09 0.94 12.85
C PHE A 255 2.17 2.16 13.77
N ARG A 256 2.10 3.38 13.22
CA ARG A 256 1.98 4.61 14.00
C ARG A 256 0.76 4.56 14.91
N ASP A 257 -0.38 4.15 14.39
CA ASP A 257 -1.64 4.07 15.16
C ASP A 257 -1.58 2.99 16.25
N GLN A 258 -0.67 2.02 16.12
CA GLN A 258 -0.32 1.05 17.17
C GLN A 258 0.69 1.59 18.20
N GLY A 259 1.06 2.88 18.12
CA GLY A 259 2.03 3.50 19.02
C GLY A 259 3.49 3.19 18.71
N LYS A 260 3.78 2.65 17.54
CA LYS A 260 5.14 2.34 17.11
C LYS A 260 5.85 3.56 16.53
N LYS A 261 7.15 3.64 16.76
CA LYS A 261 8.03 4.60 16.08
C LYS A 261 8.37 4.04 14.70
N VAL A 262 7.89 4.70 13.65
CA VAL A 262 8.01 4.20 12.27
C VAL A 262 8.97 5.09 11.49
N PHE A 263 9.90 4.46 10.79
CA PHE A 263 10.81 5.11 9.86
C PHE A 263 10.47 4.72 8.42
N LEU A 264 10.03 5.68 7.63
CA LEU A 264 9.76 5.49 6.19
C LEU A 264 10.99 5.88 5.38
N MET A 265 11.48 4.94 4.59
CA MET A 265 12.53 5.16 3.60
C MET A 265 11.96 4.97 2.19
N THR A 266 12.29 5.87 1.28
CA THR A 266 12.02 5.69 -0.14
C THR A 266 13.30 5.89 -0.92
N ASP A 267 13.64 4.95 -1.80
CA ASP A 267 14.89 5.01 -2.52
C ASP A 267 14.89 6.14 -3.55
N THR A 268 13.87 6.22 -4.39
CA THR A 268 13.82 7.24 -5.45
C THR A 268 12.41 7.84 -5.56
N VAL A 269 12.32 9.15 -5.40
CA VAL A 269 11.05 9.90 -5.56
C VAL A 269 10.82 10.30 -7.02
N THR A 270 11.88 10.36 -7.83
CA THR A 270 11.84 10.87 -9.22
C THR A 270 11.50 9.81 -10.26
N ARG A 271 11.52 8.54 -9.94
CA ARG A 271 11.18 7.44 -10.84
C ARG A 271 9.73 7.03 -10.59
#